data_65ad1d8cccca3892e96b502b23e23e9a
#
_entry.id   65ad1d8cccca3892e96b502b23e23e9a
#
_cell.length_a   1.000
_cell.length_b   1.000
_cell.length_c   1.000
_cell.angle_alpha   90.00
_cell.angle_beta   90.00
_cell.angle_gamma   90.00
#
_symmetry.space_group_name_H-M   'P 1'
#
loop_
_entity.id
_entity.type
_entity.pdbx_description
1 polymer ?
#
loop_
_entity_poly.entity_id
_entity_poly.type
_entity_poly.pdbx_seq_one_letter_code
_entity_poly.pdbx_strand_id
1 'polypeptide(L)'
;MEENSKSVLTESQVAAFNERGYLVADFSLNESMLDAIVEKVQPLYPEDYQQNPTLPARVQDAWKSIDEVRQLARDMSIAQALQQLVGRQSLPFQTLNFPIGTRQFTHSDTVHFNSIPSNYMAGVWVALEDIDEDNGPLLYYPGSHKLHEYSMHDFDLEPGYHNYHKYEECIQKVIER
;
A
#
# COMPACT_ATOMS: atom_id res chain seq x y z
N MET A 1 -3.05 34.12 4.30
CA MET A 1 -4.20 33.56 5.04
C MET A 1 -3.87 32.08 5.21
N GLU A 2 -3.40 31.70 6.39
CA GLU A 2 -3.23 30.28 6.72
C GLU A 2 -4.64 29.70 6.85
N GLU A 3 -5.06 28.90 5.87
CA GLU A 3 -6.21 28.01 6.04
C GLU A 3 -5.85 27.09 7.19
N ASN A 4 -6.60 27.23 8.28
CA ASN A 4 -6.53 26.36 9.46
C ASN A 4 -7.01 24.97 9.01
N SER A 5 -6.12 24.21 8.37
CA SER A 5 -6.37 22.83 7.96
C SER A 5 -6.70 22.04 9.23
N LYS A 6 -7.95 21.71 9.40
CA LYS A 6 -8.43 20.90 10.52
C LYS A 6 -7.63 19.60 10.51
N SER A 7 -6.88 19.34 11.58
CA SER A 7 -6.10 18.11 11.74
C SER A 7 -7.04 16.91 11.60
N VAL A 8 -6.74 16.02 10.67
CA VAL A 8 -7.52 14.78 10.44
C VAL A 8 -7.07 13.71 11.43
N LEU A 9 -5.76 13.68 11.76
CA LEU A 9 -5.19 12.75 12.72
C LEU A 9 -4.90 13.45 14.04
N THR A 10 -5.02 12.71 15.13
CA THR A 10 -4.60 13.14 16.46
C THR A 10 -3.07 13.11 16.59
N GLU A 11 -2.53 13.87 17.54
CA GLU A 11 -1.08 13.84 17.84
C GLU A 11 -0.60 12.42 18.22
N SER A 12 -1.42 11.66 18.94
CA SER A 12 -1.09 10.29 19.32
C SER A 12 -1.02 9.34 18.11
N GLN A 13 -1.87 9.53 17.09
CA GLN A 13 -1.82 8.76 15.85
C GLN A 13 -0.54 9.08 15.03
N VAL A 14 -0.20 10.37 14.96
CA VAL A 14 1.05 10.79 14.29
C VAL A 14 2.28 10.24 15.03
N ALA A 15 2.30 10.29 16.36
CA ALA A 15 3.39 9.72 17.16
C ALA A 15 3.49 8.20 16.97
N ALA A 16 2.37 7.48 16.96
CA ALA A 16 2.34 6.04 16.71
C ALA A 16 2.86 5.67 15.32
N PHE A 17 2.50 6.44 14.29
CA PHE A 17 3.05 6.26 12.94
C PHE A 17 4.57 6.46 12.91
N ASN A 18 5.07 7.53 13.51
CA ASN A 18 6.51 7.82 13.58
C ASN A 18 7.30 6.73 14.31
N GLU A 19 6.67 6.08 15.29
CA GLU A 19 7.27 4.98 16.02
C GLU A 19 7.26 3.68 15.22
N ARG A 20 6.11 3.32 14.65
CA ARG A 20 5.82 2.00 14.07
C ARG A 20 6.04 1.92 12.57
N GLY A 21 5.89 3.03 11.83
CA GLY A 21 5.96 3.11 10.37
C GLY A 21 4.64 2.80 9.67
N TYR A 22 3.57 2.54 10.41
CA TYR A 22 2.22 2.36 9.88
C TYR A 22 1.16 2.92 10.82
N LEU A 23 0.00 3.20 10.26
CA LEU A 23 -1.18 3.62 10.99
C LEU A 23 -2.41 2.92 10.40
N VAL A 24 -3.25 2.37 11.27
CA VAL A 24 -4.60 1.92 10.90
C VAL A 24 -5.58 3.00 11.35
N ALA A 25 -6.39 3.49 10.43
CA ALA A 25 -7.35 4.55 10.70
C ALA A 25 -8.64 4.32 9.88
N ASP A 26 -9.77 4.67 10.49
CA ASP A 26 -11.06 4.70 9.81
C ASP A 26 -11.31 6.12 9.29
N PHE A 27 -11.52 6.25 7.99
CA PHE A 27 -11.86 7.50 7.32
C PHE A 27 -13.35 7.61 6.99
N SER A 28 -14.17 6.67 7.47
CA SER A 28 -15.62 6.61 7.20
C SER A 28 -15.93 6.74 5.70
N LEU A 29 -15.18 5.97 4.88
CA LEU A 29 -15.36 5.96 3.44
C LEU A 29 -16.76 5.49 3.08
N ASN A 30 -17.27 5.97 1.94
CA ASN A 30 -18.60 5.62 1.48
C ASN A 30 -18.66 4.14 1.04
N GLU A 31 -19.40 3.30 1.77
CA GLU A 31 -19.54 1.87 1.50
C GLU A 31 -20.05 1.58 0.09
N SER A 32 -21.07 2.32 -0.38
CA SER A 32 -21.57 2.12 -1.75
C SER A 32 -20.53 2.47 -2.84
N MET A 33 -19.58 3.35 -2.55
CA MET A 33 -18.43 3.57 -3.44
C MET A 33 -17.47 2.38 -3.42
N LEU A 34 -17.22 1.80 -2.24
CA LEU A 34 -16.34 0.63 -2.10
C LEU A 34 -16.94 -0.59 -2.80
N ASP A 35 -18.25 -0.83 -2.62
CA ASP A 35 -18.99 -1.89 -3.33
C ASP A 35 -18.92 -1.72 -4.85
N ALA A 36 -19.10 -0.47 -5.34
CA ALA A 36 -19.00 -0.17 -6.75
C ALA A 36 -17.58 -0.40 -7.31
N ILE A 37 -16.54 -0.17 -6.51
CA ILE A 37 -15.16 -0.50 -6.89
C ILE A 37 -15.01 -2.01 -7.08
N VAL A 38 -15.48 -2.82 -6.13
CA VAL A 38 -15.43 -4.29 -6.21
C VAL A 38 -16.13 -4.77 -7.48
N GLU A 39 -17.37 -4.34 -7.71
CA GLU A 39 -18.17 -4.73 -8.88
C GLU A 39 -17.50 -4.35 -10.19
N LYS A 40 -17.01 -3.11 -10.32
CA LYS A 40 -16.45 -2.57 -11.58
C LYS A 40 -15.05 -3.08 -11.90
N VAL A 41 -14.26 -3.44 -10.88
CA VAL A 41 -12.91 -3.99 -11.08
C VAL A 41 -12.97 -5.48 -11.42
N GLN A 42 -13.99 -6.22 -10.92
CA GLN A 42 -14.12 -7.66 -11.10
C GLN A 42 -13.93 -8.14 -12.57
N PRO A 43 -14.55 -7.53 -13.59
CA PRO A 43 -14.38 -7.97 -14.98
C PRO A 43 -13.00 -7.64 -15.58
N LEU A 44 -12.18 -6.83 -14.90
CA LEU A 44 -10.85 -6.44 -15.37
C LEU A 44 -9.75 -7.40 -14.90
N TYR A 45 -10.05 -8.33 -14.00
CA TYR A 45 -9.09 -9.33 -13.60
C TYR A 45 -8.74 -10.29 -14.76
N PRO A 46 -7.51 -10.80 -14.82
CA PRO A 46 -7.08 -11.71 -15.86
C PRO A 46 -7.99 -12.94 -16.01
N GLU A 47 -8.10 -13.47 -17.23
CA GLU A 47 -8.98 -14.59 -17.54
C GLU A 47 -8.64 -15.87 -16.75
N ASP A 48 -7.36 -16.11 -16.51
CA ASP A 48 -6.88 -17.23 -15.69
C ASP A 48 -7.39 -17.14 -14.24
N TYR A 49 -7.40 -15.94 -13.65
CA TYR A 49 -8.04 -15.72 -12.35
C TYR A 49 -9.55 -15.96 -12.41
N GLN A 50 -10.24 -15.48 -13.45
CA GLN A 50 -11.67 -15.67 -13.60
C GLN A 50 -12.06 -17.17 -13.70
N GLN A 51 -11.19 -17.97 -14.32
CA GLN A 51 -11.35 -19.43 -14.41
C GLN A 51 -10.93 -20.13 -13.11
N ASN A 52 -9.96 -19.61 -12.39
CA ASN A 52 -9.50 -20.16 -11.10
C ASN A 52 -9.23 -19.03 -10.09
N PRO A 53 -10.25 -18.65 -9.27
CA PRO A 53 -10.13 -17.53 -8.30
C PRO A 53 -9.12 -17.74 -7.18
N THR A 54 -8.40 -18.85 -7.14
CA THR A 54 -7.31 -19.08 -6.18
C THR A 54 -5.95 -18.56 -6.66
N LEU A 55 -5.86 -18.18 -7.94
CA LEU A 55 -4.62 -17.62 -8.51
C LEU A 55 -4.42 -16.17 -8.09
N PRO A 56 -3.18 -15.73 -7.82
CA PRO A 56 -2.90 -14.33 -7.57
C PRO A 56 -3.25 -13.49 -8.79
N ALA A 57 -3.95 -12.40 -8.59
CA ALA A 57 -4.30 -11.48 -9.65
C ALA A 57 -4.25 -10.04 -9.17
N ARG A 58 -4.05 -9.11 -10.08
CA ARG A 58 -4.15 -7.67 -9.80
C ARG A 58 -4.59 -6.90 -11.03
N VAL A 59 -5.31 -5.81 -10.80
CA VAL A 59 -5.55 -4.78 -11.82
C VAL A 59 -4.73 -3.55 -11.45
N GLN A 60 -3.83 -3.17 -12.32
CA GLN A 60 -3.01 -1.98 -12.15
C GLN A 60 -3.69 -0.78 -12.78
N ASP A 61 -3.66 0.35 -12.08
CA ASP A 61 -4.13 1.65 -12.57
C ASP A 61 -5.61 1.69 -12.97
N ALA A 62 -6.48 0.94 -12.28
CA ALA A 62 -7.92 0.98 -12.51
C ALA A 62 -8.50 2.40 -12.38
N TRP A 63 -7.85 3.30 -11.62
CA TRP A 63 -8.24 4.71 -11.50
C TRP A 63 -8.26 5.49 -12.83
N LYS A 64 -7.58 4.98 -13.86
CA LYS A 64 -7.60 5.60 -15.21
C LYS A 64 -8.91 5.39 -15.93
N SER A 65 -9.64 4.32 -15.62
CA SER A 65 -10.87 3.89 -16.28
C SER A 65 -12.10 3.84 -15.37
N ILE A 66 -11.92 3.72 -14.05
CA ILE A 66 -13.00 3.60 -13.07
C ILE A 66 -13.01 4.84 -12.18
N ASP A 67 -14.12 5.58 -12.21
CA ASP A 67 -14.25 6.85 -11.50
C ASP A 67 -14.22 6.68 -9.98
N GLU A 68 -14.81 5.60 -9.44
CA GLU A 68 -14.83 5.33 -8.01
C GLU A 68 -13.41 5.03 -7.48
N VAL A 69 -12.60 4.28 -8.23
CA VAL A 69 -11.18 4.07 -7.88
C VAL A 69 -10.42 5.40 -7.92
N ARG A 70 -10.73 6.26 -8.88
CA ARG A 70 -10.13 7.60 -8.98
C ARG A 70 -10.56 8.50 -7.82
N GLN A 71 -11.82 8.43 -7.40
CA GLN A 71 -12.33 9.18 -6.24
C GLN A 71 -11.63 8.73 -4.96
N LEU A 72 -11.55 7.41 -4.73
CA LEU A 72 -10.85 6.85 -3.57
C LEU A 72 -9.37 7.25 -3.56
N ALA A 73 -8.66 7.11 -4.69
CA ALA A 73 -7.25 7.49 -4.78
C ALA A 73 -6.99 8.99 -4.50
N ARG A 74 -8.01 9.83 -4.66
CA ARG A 74 -7.96 11.28 -4.43
C ARG A 74 -8.75 11.72 -3.21
N ASP A 75 -9.11 10.81 -2.34
CA ASP A 75 -9.85 11.16 -1.14
C ASP A 75 -9.10 12.20 -0.31
N MET A 76 -9.79 13.28 0.00
CA MET A 76 -9.17 14.45 0.66
C MET A 76 -8.80 14.17 2.12
N SER A 77 -9.54 13.32 2.81
CA SER A 77 -9.23 12.96 4.20
C SER A 77 -7.96 12.12 4.29
N ILE A 78 -7.81 11.16 3.36
CA ILE A 78 -6.59 10.35 3.22
C ILE A 78 -5.40 11.25 2.81
N ALA A 79 -5.59 12.13 1.83
CA ALA A 79 -4.53 13.04 1.38
C ALA A 79 -4.06 13.97 2.51
N GLN A 80 -4.97 14.51 3.31
CA GLN A 80 -4.65 15.34 4.47
C GLN A 80 -3.95 14.55 5.58
N ALA A 81 -4.37 13.32 5.84
CA ALA A 81 -3.68 12.43 6.78
C ALA A 81 -2.24 12.15 6.33
N LEU A 82 -2.03 11.80 5.07
CA LEU A 82 -0.69 11.61 4.51
C LEU A 82 0.16 12.89 4.64
N GLN A 83 -0.42 14.07 4.36
CA GLN A 83 0.29 15.32 4.53
C GLN A 83 0.71 15.57 5.98
N GLN A 84 -0.13 15.21 6.97
CA GLN A 84 0.25 15.29 8.38
C GLN A 84 1.37 14.33 8.76
N LEU A 85 1.37 13.11 8.20
CA LEU A 85 2.36 12.08 8.49
C LEU A 85 3.72 12.36 7.83
N VAL A 86 3.70 12.81 6.57
CA VAL A 86 4.91 12.93 5.73
C VAL A 86 5.40 14.39 5.63
N GLY A 87 4.57 15.35 6.06
CA GLY A 87 4.89 16.79 6.02
C GLY A 87 4.86 17.40 4.61
N ARG A 88 4.34 16.70 3.61
CA ARG A 88 4.22 17.14 2.22
C ARG A 88 2.89 16.72 1.61
N GLN A 89 2.41 17.51 0.66
CA GLN A 89 1.23 17.15 -0.12
C GLN A 89 1.50 15.85 -0.89
N SER A 90 0.62 14.87 -0.72
CA SER A 90 0.67 13.61 -1.44
C SER A 90 0.01 13.71 -2.81
N LEU A 91 0.54 12.96 -3.77
CA LEU A 91 -0.06 12.77 -5.09
C LEU A 91 -0.15 11.28 -5.38
N PRO A 92 -1.33 10.73 -5.65
CA PRO A 92 -1.44 9.35 -6.08
C PRO A 92 -0.81 9.19 -7.46
N PHE A 93 -0.01 8.15 -7.65
CA PHE A 93 0.64 7.87 -8.92
C PHE A 93 0.31 6.49 -9.48
N GLN A 94 -0.17 5.58 -8.62
CA GLN A 94 -0.53 4.22 -9.00
C GLN A 94 -1.65 3.72 -8.11
N THR A 95 -2.53 2.89 -8.67
CA THR A 95 -3.46 2.06 -7.92
C THR A 95 -3.30 0.59 -8.28
N LEU A 96 -3.44 -0.28 -7.28
CA LEU A 96 -3.43 -1.73 -7.44
C LEU A 96 -4.68 -2.28 -6.76
N ASN A 97 -5.47 -3.04 -7.50
CA ASN A 97 -6.64 -3.74 -6.97
C ASN A 97 -6.35 -5.23 -6.96
N PHE A 98 -6.55 -5.85 -5.82
CA PHE A 98 -6.31 -7.28 -5.60
C PHE A 98 -7.63 -7.95 -5.20
N PRO A 99 -8.02 -9.07 -5.83
CA PRO A 99 -9.22 -9.81 -5.46
C PRO A 99 -9.01 -10.74 -4.28
N ILE A 100 -7.74 -11.09 -4.03
CA ILE A 100 -7.28 -11.94 -2.92
C ILE A 100 -5.91 -11.45 -2.47
N GLY A 101 -5.46 -11.85 -1.28
CA GLY A 101 -4.11 -11.55 -0.79
C GLY A 101 -3.02 -11.96 -1.79
N THR A 102 -2.02 -11.13 -1.98
CA THR A 102 -0.94 -11.31 -2.99
C THR A 102 -0.04 -12.48 -2.71
N ARG A 103 0.00 -12.95 -1.46
CA ARG A 103 0.90 -14.01 -0.96
C ARG A 103 2.38 -13.71 -1.22
N GLN A 104 2.73 -12.42 -1.30
CA GLN A 104 4.12 -12.01 -1.40
C GLN A 104 4.83 -12.28 -0.08
N PHE A 105 6.09 -12.69 -0.18
CA PHE A 105 6.95 -12.78 0.98
C PHE A 105 7.35 -11.39 1.48
N THR A 106 7.99 -11.34 2.63
CA THR A 106 8.51 -10.11 3.22
C THR A 106 9.43 -9.39 2.24
N HIS A 107 9.13 -8.13 1.96
CA HIS A 107 9.93 -7.28 1.09
C HIS A 107 9.82 -5.81 1.52
N SER A 108 10.69 -4.97 1.00
CA SER A 108 10.52 -3.52 1.06
C SER A 108 9.98 -3.04 -0.27
N ASP A 109 8.94 -2.21 -0.25
CA ASP A 109 8.37 -1.60 -1.45
C ASP A 109 9.38 -0.76 -2.22
N THR A 110 10.44 -0.28 -1.58
CA THR A 110 11.50 0.52 -2.21
C THR A 110 12.28 -0.23 -3.28
N VAL A 111 12.23 -1.57 -3.30
CA VAL A 111 12.80 -2.38 -4.39
C VAL A 111 12.03 -2.20 -5.70
N HIS A 112 10.76 -1.83 -5.62
CA HIS A 112 9.88 -1.61 -6.78
C HIS A 112 9.69 -0.13 -7.11
N PHE A 113 9.70 0.72 -6.10
CA PHE A 113 9.37 2.13 -6.20
C PHE A 113 10.43 2.97 -5.49
N ASN A 114 10.79 4.08 -6.06
CA ASN A 114 11.66 5.03 -5.40
C ASN A 114 11.10 6.44 -5.56
N SER A 115 11.35 7.27 -4.56
CA SER A 115 11.06 8.71 -4.62
C SER A 115 12.35 9.52 -4.62
N ILE A 116 12.34 10.70 -5.24
CA ILE A 116 13.43 11.66 -5.19
C ILE A 116 12.89 12.94 -4.56
N PRO A 117 13.34 13.30 -3.34
CA PRO A 117 14.26 12.55 -2.47
C PRO A 117 13.64 11.25 -1.94
N SER A 118 14.50 10.34 -1.46
CA SER A 118 14.06 9.06 -0.85
C SER A 118 13.17 9.27 0.38
N ASN A 119 12.45 8.22 0.80
CA ASN A 119 11.57 8.20 1.98
C ASN A 119 10.31 9.09 1.89
N TYR A 120 9.85 9.42 0.68
CA TYR A 120 8.58 10.13 0.46
C TYR A 120 7.53 9.26 -0.25
N MET A 121 7.72 7.95 -0.24
CA MET A 121 6.72 6.99 -0.68
C MET A 121 5.83 6.59 0.49
N ALA A 122 4.53 6.54 0.26
CA ALA A 122 3.56 6.01 1.21
C ALA A 122 2.61 5.06 0.48
N GLY A 123 2.43 3.86 1.01
CA GLY A 123 1.38 2.94 0.60
C GLY A 123 0.10 3.22 1.39
N VAL A 124 -1.03 3.28 0.70
CA VAL A 124 -2.36 3.31 1.31
C VAL A 124 -3.06 2.03 0.95
N TRP A 125 -3.28 1.18 1.93
CA TRP A 125 -4.04 -0.05 1.77
C TRP A 125 -5.46 0.16 2.27
N VAL A 126 -6.44 -0.09 1.42
CA VAL A 126 -7.86 0.06 1.75
C VAL A 126 -8.53 -1.29 1.66
N ALA A 127 -9.12 -1.75 2.77
CA ALA A 127 -9.95 -2.93 2.81
C ALA A 127 -11.26 -2.64 2.05
N LEU A 128 -11.63 -3.51 1.12
CA LEU A 128 -12.90 -3.47 0.39
C LEU A 128 -13.89 -4.54 0.88
N GLU A 129 -13.51 -5.28 1.91
CA GLU A 129 -14.29 -6.28 2.65
C GLU A 129 -13.81 -6.31 4.10
N ASP A 130 -14.51 -7.01 4.96
CA ASP A 130 -14.04 -7.27 6.33
C ASP A 130 -12.78 -8.12 6.29
N ILE A 131 -11.73 -7.67 6.96
CA ILE A 131 -10.43 -8.34 6.98
C ILE A 131 -10.16 -8.95 8.35
N ASP A 132 -9.84 -10.24 8.34
CA ASP A 132 -9.39 -11.00 9.51
C ASP A 132 -8.08 -11.75 9.22
N GLU A 133 -7.66 -12.62 10.12
CA GLU A 133 -6.41 -13.38 10.00
C GLU A 133 -6.43 -14.43 8.87
N ASP A 134 -7.62 -14.84 8.42
CA ASP A 134 -7.79 -15.94 7.47
C ASP A 134 -7.95 -15.50 6.01
N ASN A 135 -8.31 -14.22 5.77
CA ASN A 135 -8.60 -13.73 4.41
C ASN A 135 -7.49 -12.86 3.77
N GLY A 136 -6.26 -13.00 4.24
CA GLY A 136 -5.08 -12.43 3.58
C GLY A 136 -4.80 -10.97 3.96
N PRO A 137 -4.71 -10.65 5.26
CA PRO A 137 -4.37 -9.32 5.74
C PRO A 137 -2.97 -8.89 5.32
N LEU A 138 -2.75 -7.58 5.27
CA LEU A 138 -1.41 -7.03 5.15
C LEU A 138 -0.63 -7.26 6.45
N LEU A 139 0.55 -7.85 6.34
CA LEU A 139 1.49 -7.99 7.44
C LEU A 139 2.55 -6.88 7.38
N TYR A 140 2.77 -6.21 8.49
CA TYR A 140 3.76 -5.15 8.61
C TYR A 140 4.64 -5.37 9.85
N TYR A 141 5.93 -5.15 9.72
CA TYR A 141 6.88 -5.25 10.84
C TYR A 141 7.06 -3.89 11.50
N PRO A 142 6.53 -3.67 12.73
CA PRO A 142 6.61 -2.37 13.39
C PRO A 142 8.06 -1.89 13.52
N GLY A 143 8.33 -0.65 13.12
CA GLY A 143 9.66 -0.06 13.19
C GLY A 143 10.57 -0.38 12.00
N SER A 144 10.14 -1.24 11.06
CA SER A 144 10.96 -1.62 9.89
C SER A 144 11.30 -0.45 8.98
N HIS A 145 10.49 0.61 8.96
CA HIS A 145 10.76 1.86 8.22
C HIS A 145 12.03 2.61 8.70
N LYS A 146 12.58 2.24 9.87
CA LYS A 146 13.82 2.81 10.42
C LYS A 146 15.06 2.00 10.03
N LEU A 147 14.87 0.83 9.42
CA LEU A 147 15.97 0.01 8.93
C LEU A 147 16.64 0.69 7.73
N HIS A 148 17.86 0.25 7.46
CA HIS A 148 18.52 0.60 6.20
C HIS A 148 17.63 0.19 5.00
N GLU A 149 17.59 1.03 3.98
CA GLU A 149 16.88 0.74 2.73
C GLU A 149 17.72 -0.25 1.92
N TYR A 150 17.39 -1.54 2.05
CA TYR A 150 18.12 -2.61 1.38
C TYR A 150 17.69 -2.72 -0.08
N SER A 151 18.65 -2.62 -0.98
CA SER A 151 18.52 -2.91 -2.40
C SER A 151 19.00 -4.33 -2.72
N MET A 152 18.80 -4.79 -3.94
CA MET A 152 19.37 -6.07 -4.40
C MET A 152 20.90 -6.09 -4.32
N HIS A 153 21.55 -4.94 -4.57
CA HIS A 153 23.01 -4.82 -4.48
C HIS A 153 23.57 -5.04 -3.08
N ASP A 154 22.82 -4.71 -2.03
CA ASP A 154 23.25 -4.93 -0.64
C ASP A 154 23.36 -6.43 -0.29
N PHE A 155 22.81 -7.27 -1.14
CA PHE A 155 22.86 -8.74 -1.03
C PHE A 155 23.66 -9.41 -2.16
N ASP A 156 24.48 -8.64 -2.86
CA ASP A 156 25.24 -9.13 -4.03
C ASP A 156 24.36 -9.76 -5.12
N LEU A 157 23.13 -9.24 -5.27
CA LEU A 157 22.17 -9.68 -6.29
C LEU A 157 22.10 -8.68 -7.44
N GLU A 158 22.16 -9.18 -8.68
CA GLU A 158 21.88 -8.37 -9.85
C GLU A 158 20.39 -7.98 -9.88
N PRO A 159 20.05 -6.70 -10.19
CA PRO A 159 18.66 -6.27 -10.28
C PRO A 159 17.88 -7.06 -11.34
N GLY A 160 16.68 -7.51 -10.97
CA GLY A 160 15.79 -8.21 -11.89
C GLY A 160 14.85 -9.18 -11.21
N TYR A 161 13.73 -9.46 -11.88
CA TYR A 161 12.69 -10.35 -11.33
C TYR A 161 13.19 -11.77 -11.04
N HIS A 162 14.19 -12.24 -11.77
CA HIS A 162 14.79 -13.58 -11.56
C HIS A 162 15.51 -13.73 -10.21
N ASN A 163 15.91 -12.63 -9.58
CA ASN A 163 16.53 -12.61 -8.26
C ASN A 163 15.58 -12.14 -7.15
N TYR A 164 14.33 -11.79 -7.49
CA TYR A 164 13.40 -11.20 -6.53
C TYR A 164 13.13 -12.12 -5.33
N HIS A 165 12.92 -13.41 -5.57
CA HIS A 165 12.71 -14.37 -4.48
C HIS A 165 13.92 -14.48 -3.54
N LYS A 166 15.14 -14.41 -4.07
CA LYS A 166 16.36 -14.39 -3.24
C LYS A 166 16.45 -13.11 -2.41
N TYR A 167 16.03 -11.98 -2.97
CA TYR A 167 15.95 -10.72 -2.23
C TYR A 167 14.96 -10.84 -1.07
N GLU A 168 13.78 -11.39 -1.29
CA GLU A 168 12.77 -11.63 -0.24
C GLU A 168 13.33 -12.49 0.89
N GLU A 169 14.05 -13.58 0.58
CA GLU A 169 14.71 -14.43 1.57
C GLU A 169 15.77 -13.67 2.39
N CYS A 170 16.50 -12.75 1.76
CA CYS A 170 17.49 -11.93 2.44
C CYS A 170 16.84 -10.91 3.37
N ILE A 171 15.78 -10.23 2.93
CA ILE A 171 15.01 -9.28 3.74
C ILE A 171 14.37 -9.99 4.94
N GLN A 172 13.80 -11.17 4.75
CA GLN A 172 13.23 -11.96 5.84
C GLN A 172 14.28 -12.20 6.95
N LYS A 173 15.50 -12.57 6.60
CA LYS A 173 16.60 -12.78 7.57
C LYS A 173 17.06 -11.49 8.26
N VAL A 174 16.92 -10.33 7.62
CA VAL A 174 17.22 -9.02 8.23
C VAL A 174 16.19 -8.70 9.31
N ILE A 175 14.92 -8.97 9.03
CA ILE A 175 13.81 -8.63 9.93
C ILE A 175 13.71 -9.58 11.13
N GLU A 176 14.12 -10.83 10.97
CA GLU A 176 14.13 -11.84 12.04
C GLU A 176 15.27 -11.68 13.04
N ARG A 177 16.20 -10.75 12.83
CA ARG A 177 17.34 -10.45 13.72
C ARG A 177 17.01 -9.39 14.76
#